data_33e5ad502b8f10305509410d1f50deee
#
_entry.id   33e5ad502b8f10305509410d1f50deee
#
_cell.length_a   1.000
_cell.length_b   1.000
_cell.length_c   1.000
_cell.angle_alpha   90.00
_cell.angle_beta   90.00
_cell.angle_gamma   90.00
#
_symmetry.space_group_name_H-M   'P 1'
#
loop_
_entity.id
_entity.type
_entity.pdbx_description
1 polymer ?
#
loop_
_entity_poly.entity_id
_entity_poly.type
_entity_poly.pdbx_seq_one_letter_code
_entity_poly.pdbx_strand_id
1 'polypeptide(L)'
;VPERPLLNKFAWMVGAFAVAGASIPTLGLSSSVSEAGINAQRLHEPPYNLIGRKIAIGAVDIGRPRKFGWDKSVQNHREIPVQGVFFQDTLPKPNAVEELPETMAQEHAEQVAAVMVSSDKTSRGVAPGAKLYAAGVGRLERNGQPEECVAAQHLAGQNGGDLRAINLSFGESLEQDPRPNARLDGNALLTQCLDWSARVHDVLYVVAGNQGSGGIPIPTDNYNGVNVAFSTLYEGMFRKVDLANVGTDFSGVLTRLVGKESNVNNRRLVSIVAPGSNLELLTLDGQRTVTSGTSFAAPHVTATVALLQEYGDRQLSQKTPQWTLDARRHQVMKAVLLNSADKIKDQGDGLRLGMGRDLLGAGNRNWLDSDAYKSPEIPLDGEMGSGHLDAFRAYQQFSAGQWSPAQAVPALGWDYREVSDKSYQDYVLEAPLQSGSFVAVTLTWNRLVELNDSNGNKQYDLGESFADRGLNDLNLYLMPAEENNTSKSISASTSQVDSTEHIFFPVPKTGRYKIRVQYAKSAFEGTQPYALAWWTVPSR
;
A
#
# COMPACT_ATOMS: atom_id res chain seq x y z
N VAL A 1 30.86 -30.34 22.13
CA VAL A 1 29.96 -29.33 21.59
C VAL A 1 28.98 -30.04 20.71
N PRO A 2 27.70 -30.18 21.03
CA PRO A 2 26.75 -30.86 20.18
C PRO A 2 26.31 -29.90 19.05
N GLU A 3 26.41 -30.39 17.84
CA GLU A 3 25.88 -29.80 16.62
C GLU A 3 24.38 -29.61 16.77
N ARG A 4 23.89 -28.36 16.62
CA ARG A 4 22.47 -28.07 16.49
C ARG A 4 22.03 -28.43 15.08
N PRO A 5 20.91 -29.13 14.89
CA PRO A 5 20.41 -29.41 13.55
C PRO A 5 19.97 -28.10 12.87
N LEU A 6 20.45 -27.89 11.66
CA LEU A 6 20.00 -26.89 10.72
C LEU A 6 18.51 -27.09 10.45
N LEU A 7 17.66 -26.32 11.11
CA LEU A 7 16.24 -26.28 10.84
C LEU A 7 16.00 -25.55 9.53
N ASN A 8 15.47 -26.30 8.60
CA ASN A 8 15.06 -25.90 7.27
C ASN A 8 14.17 -24.64 7.28
N LYS A 9 14.74 -23.47 7.01
CA LYS A 9 13.99 -22.22 6.77
C LYS A 9 13.19 -22.25 5.45
N PHE A 10 13.34 -23.27 4.63
CA PHE A 10 12.74 -23.39 3.30
C PHE A 10 11.35 -24.02 3.24
N ALA A 11 10.82 -24.55 4.34
CA ALA A 11 9.58 -25.35 4.31
C ALA A 11 8.28 -24.52 4.37
N TRP A 12 8.33 -23.19 4.43
CA TRP A 12 7.16 -22.38 4.80
C TRP A 12 6.52 -21.58 3.67
N MET A 13 7.02 -21.69 2.44
CA MET A 13 6.49 -20.93 1.32
C MET A 13 5.51 -21.65 0.40
N VAL A 14 5.25 -22.93 0.60
CA VAL A 14 4.31 -23.68 -0.26
C VAL A 14 3.25 -24.34 0.60
N GLY A 15 2.34 -23.55 1.14
CA GLY A 15 1.06 -24.04 1.61
C GLY A 15 0.09 -24.19 0.43
N ALA A 16 0.25 -25.24 -0.36
CA ALA A 16 -0.79 -25.64 -1.30
C ALA A 16 -1.98 -26.18 -0.50
N PHE A 17 -3.00 -25.37 -0.31
CA PHE A 17 -4.27 -25.83 0.24
C PHE A 17 -5.05 -26.58 -0.84
N ALA A 18 -5.06 -27.91 -0.75
CA ALA A 18 -6.06 -28.73 -1.41
C ALA A 18 -7.40 -28.57 -0.66
N VAL A 19 -8.22 -27.61 -1.07
CA VAL A 19 -9.62 -27.57 -0.72
C VAL A 19 -10.35 -28.49 -1.67
N ALA A 20 -10.89 -29.59 -1.16
CA ALA A 20 -11.66 -30.55 -1.91
C ALA A 20 -12.94 -29.91 -2.48
N GLY A 21 -13.10 -29.96 -3.81
CA GLY A 21 -14.37 -30.15 -4.47
C GLY A 21 -15.26 -28.96 -4.77
N ALA A 22 -14.75 -27.96 -5.47
CA ALA A 22 -15.47 -27.27 -6.54
C ALA A 22 -14.41 -26.73 -7.49
N SER A 23 -14.49 -27.01 -8.77
CA SER A 23 -13.60 -26.43 -9.77
C SER A 23 -13.86 -24.90 -9.82
N ILE A 24 -13.13 -24.17 -8.97
CA ILE A 24 -13.10 -22.70 -9.08
C ILE A 24 -12.38 -22.41 -10.39
N PRO A 25 -12.97 -21.66 -11.33
CA PRO A 25 -12.29 -21.33 -12.56
C PRO A 25 -10.96 -20.63 -12.21
N THR A 26 -9.87 -21.17 -12.71
CA THR A 26 -8.54 -20.52 -12.65
C THR A 26 -8.64 -19.23 -13.46
N LEU A 27 -8.49 -18.12 -12.78
CA LEU A 27 -8.56 -16.81 -13.41
C LEU A 27 -7.14 -16.32 -13.60
N GLY A 28 -6.76 -16.13 -14.86
CA GLY A 28 -5.47 -15.56 -15.21
C GLY A 28 -5.25 -14.17 -14.59
N LEU A 29 -4.01 -13.71 -14.56
CA LEU A 29 -3.63 -12.35 -14.13
C LEU A 29 -4.49 -11.27 -14.82
N SER A 30 -4.94 -11.51 -16.05
CA SER A 30 -5.85 -10.63 -16.77
C SER A 30 -7.15 -10.32 -16.01
N SER A 31 -7.68 -11.25 -15.22
CA SER A 31 -8.90 -11.04 -14.44
C SER A 31 -8.67 -10.11 -13.25
N SER A 32 -7.51 -10.21 -12.57
CA SER A 32 -7.20 -9.34 -11.45
C SER A 32 -6.94 -7.89 -11.88
N VAL A 33 -6.48 -7.69 -13.11
CA VAL A 33 -6.20 -6.37 -13.70
C VAL A 33 -7.45 -5.76 -14.36
N SER A 34 -8.43 -6.59 -14.74
CA SER A 34 -9.70 -6.18 -15.36
C SER A 34 -10.68 -5.55 -14.34
N GLU A 35 -11.90 -5.26 -14.81
CA GLU A 35 -13.01 -4.76 -13.97
C GLU A 35 -13.38 -5.73 -12.84
N ALA A 36 -13.22 -7.03 -13.04
CA ALA A 36 -13.43 -8.03 -11.99
C ALA A 36 -12.41 -7.90 -10.83
N GLY A 37 -11.22 -7.38 -11.11
CA GLY A 37 -10.15 -7.11 -10.17
C GLY A 37 -10.04 -5.63 -9.80
N ILE A 38 -8.96 -4.98 -10.24
CA ILE A 38 -8.66 -3.59 -9.87
C ILE A 38 -9.01 -2.57 -10.96
N ASN A 39 -9.65 -2.98 -12.04
CA ASN A 39 -10.07 -2.10 -13.16
C ASN A 39 -8.92 -1.29 -13.81
N ALA A 40 -7.67 -1.76 -13.71
CA ALA A 40 -6.52 -1.08 -14.29
C ALA A 40 -6.49 -1.19 -15.83
N GLN A 41 -7.02 -2.27 -16.39
CA GLN A 41 -7.08 -2.47 -17.85
C GLN A 41 -7.75 -1.30 -18.56
N ARG A 42 -8.77 -0.70 -17.96
CA ARG A 42 -9.44 0.48 -18.49
C ARG A 42 -8.49 1.66 -18.69
N LEU A 43 -7.46 1.81 -17.87
CA LEU A 43 -6.46 2.85 -17.99
C LEU A 43 -5.46 2.59 -19.13
N HIS A 44 -5.28 1.33 -19.53
CA HIS A 44 -4.40 1.00 -20.66
C HIS A 44 -4.96 1.47 -22.00
N GLU A 45 -6.28 1.56 -22.11
CA GLU A 45 -7.00 1.87 -23.34
C GLU A 45 -7.19 3.39 -23.55
N PRO A 46 -7.46 3.83 -24.82
CA PRO A 46 -7.86 5.21 -25.07
C PRO A 46 -9.12 5.60 -24.28
N PRO A 47 -9.24 6.84 -23.83
CA PRO A 47 -8.33 7.97 -24.05
C PRO A 47 -7.16 8.05 -23.07
N TYR A 48 -7.06 7.17 -22.07
CA TYR A 48 -6.10 7.27 -20.98
C TYR A 48 -4.68 6.90 -21.41
N ASN A 49 -4.50 5.72 -22.01
CA ASN A 49 -3.21 5.20 -22.49
C ASN A 49 -2.12 5.24 -21.40
N LEU A 50 -2.47 4.85 -20.17
CA LEU A 50 -1.57 4.80 -19.02
C LEU A 50 -1.11 3.34 -18.83
N ILE A 51 0.18 3.12 -18.87
CA ILE A 51 0.82 1.80 -18.65
C ILE A 51 2.07 1.89 -17.77
N GLY A 52 2.31 3.04 -17.10
CA GLY A 52 3.47 3.29 -16.25
C GLY A 52 4.71 3.78 -17.01
N ARG A 53 4.57 4.33 -18.21
CA ARG A 53 5.72 4.80 -19.04
C ARG A 53 6.55 5.82 -18.31
N LYS A 54 7.89 5.62 -18.34
CA LYS A 54 8.91 6.47 -17.72
C LYS A 54 8.90 6.48 -16.20
N ILE A 55 7.97 5.77 -15.56
CA ILE A 55 7.91 5.66 -14.11
C ILE A 55 8.77 4.47 -13.66
N ALA A 56 9.53 4.68 -12.58
CA ALA A 56 10.32 3.65 -11.94
C ALA A 56 9.64 3.19 -10.64
N ILE A 57 9.59 1.88 -10.44
CA ILE A 57 9.10 1.21 -9.24
C ILE A 57 10.10 0.14 -8.80
N GLY A 58 10.05 -0.24 -7.53
CA GLY A 58 10.93 -1.24 -6.94
C GLY A 58 10.20 -2.48 -6.45
N ALA A 59 10.97 -3.57 -6.28
CA ALA A 59 10.55 -4.76 -5.54
C ALA A 59 11.70 -5.29 -4.71
N VAL A 60 11.48 -5.46 -3.40
CA VAL A 60 12.35 -6.25 -2.53
C VAL A 60 11.65 -7.57 -2.28
N ASP A 61 12.33 -8.68 -2.49
CA ASP A 61 11.75 -10.01 -2.35
C ASP A 61 12.81 -11.03 -1.91
N ILE A 62 12.39 -12.21 -1.50
CA ILE A 62 13.29 -13.33 -1.28
C ILE A 62 13.76 -13.85 -2.64
N GLY A 63 15.04 -13.64 -2.93
CA GLY A 63 15.57 -13.82 -4.27
C GLY A 63 15.17 -12.70 -5.23
N ARG A 64 15.42 -12.88 -6.50
CA ARG A 64 15.19 -11.89 -7.54
C ARG A 64 14.39 -12.45 -8.72
N PRO A 65 13.70 -11.62 -9.50
CA PRO A 65 13.21 -12.03 -10.80
C PRO A 65 14.37 -12.25 -11.78
N ARG A 66 14.12 -13.00 -12.84
CA ARG A 66 15.09 -13.13 -13.93
C ARG A 66 15.25 -11.82 -14.68
N LYS A 67 16.44 -11.62 -15.21
CA LYS A 67 16.76 -10.45 -16.04
C LYS A 67 17.17 -10.90 -17.42
N PHE A 68 16.47 -10.42 -18.44
CA PHE A 68 16.82 -10.69 -19.82
C PHE A 68 18.28 -10.26 -20.13
N GLY A 69 19.03 -11.14 -20.78
CA GLY A 69 20.43 -10.95 -21.09
C GLY A 69 21.41 -11.46 -20.03
N TRP A 70 20.93 -11.76 -18.83
CA TRP A 70 21.74 -12.33 -17.73
C TRP A 70 21.50 -13.82 -17.56
N ASP A 71 20.23 -14.19 -17.46
CA ASP A 71 19.84 -15.56 -17.25
C ASP A 71 19.78 -16.32 -18.57
N LYS A 72 20.47 -17.45 -18.63
CA LYS A 72 20.58 -18.32 -19.82
C LYS A 72 19.38 -19.26 -19.99
N SER A 73 18.27 -18.99 -19.34
CA SER A 73 17.07 -19.79 -19.46
C SER A 73 16.56 -19.81 -20.89
N VAL A 74 15.99 -20.93 -21.30
CA VAL A 74 15.35 -21.13 -22.60
C VAL A 74 14.14 -20.21 -22.79
N GLN A 75 13.54 -19.78 -21.68
CA GLN A 75 12.40 -18.87 -21.69
C GLN A 75 12.81 -17.43 -21.99
N ASN A 76 12.02 -16.79 -22.81
CA ASN A 76 12.24 -15.41 -23.18
C ASN A 76 11.58 -14.50 -22.15
N HIS A 77 12.38 -13.90 -21.24
CA HIS A 77 11.89 -13.00 -20.19
C HIS A 77 11.81 -11.53 -20.60
N ARG A 78 11.64 -11.27 -21.89
CA ARG A 78 11.43 -9.91 -22.41
C ARG A 78 10.12 -9.31 -21.94
N GLU A 79 9.18 -10.15 -21.56
CA GLU A 79 7.87 -9.75 -21.06
C GLU A 79 7.95 -9.03 -19.71
N ILE A 80 9.02 -9.24 -18.92
CA ILE A 80 9.23 -8.58 -17.64
C ILE A 80 10.41 -7.62 -17.75
N PRO A 81 10.17 -6.32 -17.93
CA PRO A 81 11.21 -5.33 -18.20
C PRO A 81 11.96 -4.89 -16.94
N VAL A 82 12.78 -5.77 -16.37
CA VAL A 82 13.64 -5.48 -15.21
C VAL A 82 14.85 -4.66 -15.63
N GLN A 83 15.00 -3.45 -15.09
CA GLN A 83 16.08 -2.51 -15.38
C GLN A 83 17.34 -2.81 -14.60
N GLY A 84 17.21 -3.05 -13.29
CA GLY A 84 18.31 -3.37 -12.39
C GLY A 84 17.93 -4.51 -11.47
N VAL A 85 18.90 -5.37 -11.16
CA VAL A 85 18.78 -6.43 -10.17
C VAL A 85 19.93 -6.30 -9.19
N PHE A 86 19.63 -6.28 -7.92
CA PHE A 86 20.57 -6.13 -6.83
C PHE A 86 20.42 -7.31 -5.88
N PHE A 87 21.48 -7.63 -5.17
CA PHE A 87 21.44 -8.69 -4.17
C PHE A 87 22.24 -8.29 -2.94
N GLN A 88 21.66 -8.43 -1.77
CA GLN A 88 22.22 -7.94 -0.52
C GLN A 88 23.24 -8.88 0.13
N ASP A 89 23.53 -10.02 -0.47
CA ASP A 89 24.45 -11.02 0.09
C ASP A 89 25.94 -10.62 0.01
N THR A 90 26.24 -9.64 -0.80
CA THR A 90 27.58 -9.10 -0.92
C THR A 90 27.64 -7.74 -0.24
N LEU A 91 28.71 -7.46 0.48
CA LEU A 91 28.96 -6.18 1.14
C LEU A 91 28.49 -5.03 0.24
N PRO A 92 27.78 -4.06 0.80
CA PRO A 92 27.20 -2.98 0.03
C PRO A 92 28.28 -2.22 -0.72
N LYS A 93 28.49 -2.59 -1.96
CA LYS A 93 29.12 -1.69 -2.90
C LYS A 93 27.99 -0.86 -3.47
N PRO A 94 27.96 0.45 -3.23
CA PRO A 94 27.04 1.32 -3.90
C PRO A 94 27.13 1.02 -5.40
N ASN A 95 26.03 0.68 -6.03
CA ASN A 95 25.95 0.33 -7.45
C ASN A 95 26.53 -1.03 -7.89
N ALA A 96 26.82 -1.96 -6.98
CA ALA A 96 27.20 -3.29 -7.38
C ALA A 96 26.00 -4.01 -8.01
N VAL A 97 25.90 -3.90 -9.33
CA VAL A 97 25.15 -4.87 -10.13
C VAL A 97 26.06 -6.08 -10.22
N GLU A 98 25.87 -7.06 -9.38
CA GLU A 98 26.65 -8.28 -9.47
C GLU A 98 26.08 -9.24 -10.50
N GLU A 99 26.96 -9.95 -11.20
CA GLU A 99 26.56 -11.14 -11.95
C GLU A 99 26.08 -12.17 -10.95
N LEU A 100 24.78 -12.24 -10.78
CA LEU A 100 24.16 -13.19 -9.86
C LEU A 100 24.04 -14.55 -10.55
N PRO A 101 24.42 -15.64 -9.88
CA PRO A 101 24.21 -16.97 -10.41
C PRO A 101 22.75 -17.19 -10.80
N GLU A 102 22.49 -17.96 -11.87
CA GLU A 102 21.14 -18.28 -12.34
C GLU A 102 20.27 -18.90 -11.22
N THR A 103 20.89 -19.63 -10.29
CA THR A 103 20.26 -20.22 -9.11
C THR A 103 19.68 -19.20 -8.12
N MET A 104 19.98 -17.91 -8.28
CA MET A 104 19.46 -16.81 -7.43
C MET A 104 18.11 -16.27 -7.91
N ALA A 105 17.70 -16.59 -9.13
CA ALA A 105 16.36 -16.29 -9.60
C ALA A 105 15.35 -17.16 -8.85
N GLN A 106 14.31 -16.54 -8.30
CA GLN A 106 13.27 -17.21 -7.53
C GLN A 106 11.90 -17.02 -8.19
N GLU A 107 11.13 -18.10 -8.21
CA GLU A 107 9.80 -18.09 -8.83
C GLU A 107 8.87 -17.06 -8.22
N HIS A 108 8.88 -16.93 -6.90
CA HIS A 108 8.06 -15.96 -6.19
C HIS A 108 8.36 -14.53 -6.65
N ALA A 109 9.63 -14.12 -6.70
CA ALA A 109 10.04 -12.80 -7.16
C ALA A 109 9.69 -12.55 -8.63
N GLU A 110 9.78 -13.58 -9.49
CA GLU A 110 9.36 -13.52 -10.89
C GLU A 110 7.86 -13.28 -11.01
N GLN A 111 7.05 -13.98 -10.23
CA GLN A 111 5.60 -13.86 -10.21
C GLN A 111 5.15 -12.49 -9.67
N VAL A 112 5.77 -11.98 -8.62
CA VAL A 112 5.55 -10.63 -8.09
C VAL A 112 5.87 -9.57 -9.16
N ALA A 113 7.01 -9.71 -9.84
CA ALA A 113 7.39 -8.84 -10.94
C ALA A 113 6.39 -8.91 -12.11
N ALA A 114 5.88 -10.10 -12.43
CA ALA A 114 4.89 -10.30 -13.48
C ALA A 114 3.58 -9.57 -13.19
N VAL A 115 3.08 -9.60 -11.95
CA VAL A 115 1.89 -8.84 -11.56
C VAL A 115 2.09 -7.34 -11.82
N MET A 116 3.26 -6.81 -11.54
CA MET A 116 3.53 -5.39 -11.73
C MET A 116 3.72 -5.00 -13.20
N VAL A 117 4.63 -5.68 -13.92
CA VAL A 117 5.16 -5.14 -15.17
C VAL A 117 5.13 -6.10 -16.36
N SER A 118 4.46 -7.25 -16.26
CA SER A 118 4.39 -8.17 -17.40
C SER A 118 3.76 -7.47 -18.62
N SER A 119 4.45 -7.54 -19.76
CA SER A 119 3.98 -7.06 -21.06
C SER A 119 3.37 -8.18 -21.91
N ASP A 120 3.31 -9.41 -21.39
CA ASP A 120 2.66 -10.55 -22.06
C ASP A 120 1.20 -10.24 -22.35
N LYS A 121 0.71 -10.63 -23.53
CA LYS A 121 -0.64 -10.31 -23.98
C LYS A 121 -1.72 -11.08 -23.22
N THR A 122 -1.38 -12.25 -22.72
CA THR A 122 -2.32 -13.16 -22.03
C THR A 122 -2.26 -13.02 -20.52
N SER A 123 -1.13 -12.50 -20.01
CA SER A 123 -0.85 -12.32 -18.59
C SER A 123 -0.26 -10.93 -18.34
N ARG A 124 -0.97 -9.91 -18.83
CA ARG A 124 -0.51 -8.52 -18.75
C ARG A 124 -0.58 -8.00 -17.33
N GLY A 125 0.53 -7.44 -16.86
CA GLY A 125 0.61 -6.81 -15.55
C GLY A 125 -0.10 -5.46 -15.49
N VAL A 126 -0.14 -4.89 -14.28
CA VAL A 126 -0.85 -3.62 -14.01
C VAL A 126 -0.19 -2.44 -14.71
N ALA A 127 1.16 -2.36 -14.70
CA ALA A 127 1.90 -1.25 -15.31
C ALA A 127 3.01 -1.75 -16.26
N PRO A 128 2.63 -2.36 -17.40
CA PRO A 128 3.57 -3.06 -18.29
C PRO A 128 4.63 -2.15 -18.95
N GLY A 129 4.51 -0.86 -18.83
CA GLY A 129 5.47 0.12 -19.33
C GLY A 129 6.36 0.73 -18.26
N ALA A 130 6.19 0.36 -16.99
CA ALA A 130 7.02 0.84 -15.91
C ALA A 130 8.42 0.19 -15.92
N LYS A 131 9.40 0.90 -15.35
CA LYS A 131 10.75 0.38 -15.13
C LYS A 131 10.81 -0.29 -13.77
N LEU A 132 11.09 -1.58 -13.71
CA LEU A 132 11.25 -2.31 -12.47
C LEU A 132 12.71 -2.39 -12.06
N TYR A 133 13.00 -2.03 -10.82
CA TYR A 133 14.25 -2.31 -10.12
C TYR A 133 13.97 -3.33 -9.03
N ALA A 134 14.76 -4.40 -8.94
CA ALA A 134 14.54 -5.48 -8.00
C ALA A 134 15.75 -5.70 -7.10
N ALA A 135 15.53 -5.96 -5.83
CA ALA A 135 16.55 -6.38 -4.89
C ALA A 135 16.15 -7.71 -4.25
N GLY A 136 17.04 -8.68 -4.33
CA GLY A 136 16.90 -9.97 -3.66
C GLY A 136 17.49 -9.91 -2.26
N VAL A 137 16.75 -10.42 -1.28
CA VAL A 137 17.21 -10.69 0.09
C VAL A 137 17.09 -12.18 0.37
N GLY A 138 17.70 -12.70 1.43
CA GLY A 138 17.41 -14.07 1.88
C GLY A 138 18.44 -15.11 1.58
N ARG A 139 19.71 -14.76 1.36
CA ARG A 139 20.78 -15.76 1.37
C ARG A 139 21.19 -16.13 2.79
N LEU A 140 21.43 -17.42 2.99
CA LEU A 140 21.36 -18.21 4.20
C LEU A 140 22.24 -17.81 5.39
N GLU A 141 23.25 -16.99 5.22
CA GLU A 141 24.24 -16.73 6.28
C GLU A 141 24.15 -15.31 6.86
N ARG A 142 23.47 -14.39 6.17
CA ARG A 142 23.30 -13.01 6.59
C ARG A 142 21.94 -12.52 6.11
N ASN A 143 20.91 -12.85 6.84
CA ASN A 143 19.57 -12.48 6.50
C ASN A 143 18.82 -11.99 7.72
N GLY A 144 18.22 -10.83 7.59
CA GLY A 144 17.39 -10.24 8.61
C GLY A 144 17.09 -8.77 8.33
N GLN A 145 16.40 -8.15 9.26
CA GLN A 145 15.94 -6.78 9.14
C GLN A 145 17.04 -5.75 8.73
N PRO A 146 18.31 -5.85 9.20
CA PRO A 146 19.36 -4.92 8.75
C PRO A 146 19.64 -4.99 7.25
N GLU A 147 19.80 -6.19 6.70
CA GLU A 147 20.09 -6.41 5.28
C GLU A 147 18.89 -6.04 4.41
N GLU A 148 17.69 -6.31 4.88
CA GLU A 148 16.43 -5.92 4.22
C GLU A 148 16.28 -4.39 4.17
N CYS A 149 16.66 -3.70 5.24
CA CYS A 149 16.74 -2.24 5.27
C CYS A 149 17.72 -1.70 4.22
N VAL A 150 18.94 -2.25 4.16
CA VAL A 150 19.92 -1.85 3.13
C VAL A 150 19.38 -2.07 1.72
N ALA A 151 18.72 -3.20 1.47
CA ALA A 151 18.13 -3.49 0.16
C ALA A 151 17.02 -2.50 -0.21
N ALA A 152 16.11 -2.21 0.73
CA ALA A 152 15.01 -1.26 0.52
C ALA A 152 15.52 0.16 0.24
N GLN A 153 16.44 0.66 1.07
CA GLN A 153 17.08 1.95 0.88
C GLN A 153 17.87 2.05 -0.43
N HIS A 154 18.61 0.97 -0.78
CA HIS A 154 19.36 0.92 -2.03
C HIS A 154 18.43 1.09 -3.24
N LEU A 155 17.27 0.42 -3.23
CA LEU A 155 16.27 0.62 -4.28
C LEU A 155 15.73 2.05 -4.31
N ALA A 156 15.44 2.64 -3.15
CA ALA A 156 14.94 4.01 -3.08
C ALA A 156 15.89 5.02 -3.75
N GLY A 157 17.20 4.75 -3.73
CA GLY A 157 18.22 5.55 -4.42
C GLY A 157 18.34 5.31 -5.93
N GLN A 158 17.69 4.29 -6.49
CA GLN A 158 17.80 3.96 -7.92
C GLN A 158 17.08 4.98 -8.82
N ASN A 159 17.34 4.93 -10.13
CA ASN A 159 16.79 5.88 -11.10
C ASN A 159 17.03 7.35 -10.72
N GLY A 160 18.14 7.64 -10.05
CA GLY A 160 18.44 8.99 -9.55
C GLY A 160 17.62 9.41 -8.34
N GLY A 161 17.16 8.46 -7.52
CA GLY A 161 16.28 8.70 -6.35
C GLY A 161 14.84 8.98 -6.74
N ASP A 162 14.40 8.54 -7.92
CA ASP A 162 13.05 8.79 -8.45
C ASP A 162 12.25 7.48 -8.62
N LEU A 163 12.34 6.57 -7.63
CA LEU A 163 11.39 5.47 -7.50
C LEU A 163 10.13 5.97 -6.79
N ARG A 164 8.97 5.68 -7.38
CA ARG A 164 7.70 6.20 -6.86
C ARG A 164 7.04 5.28 -5.84
N ALA A 165 7.28 3.98 -5.96
CA ALA A 165 6.83 2.99 -4.99
C ALA A 165 7.77 1.79 -4.97
N ILE A 166 7.86 1.12 -3.82
CA ILE A 166 8.64 -0.10 -3.63
C ILE A 166 7.75 -1.15 -2.97
N ASN A 167 7.62 -2.29 -3.64
CA ASN A 167 6.90 -3.45 -3.17
C ASN A 167 7.77 -4.30 -2.25
N LEU A 168 7.24 -4.71 -1.10
CA LEU A 168 7.82 -5.72 -0.22
C LEU A 168 6.85 -6.90 -0.11
N SER A 169 7.17 -8.02 -0.78
CA SER A 169 6.34 -9.23 -0.74
C SER A 169 6.91 -10.29 0.19
N PHE A 170 7.49 -9.87 1.28
CA PHE A 170 8.01 -10.71 2.35
C PHE A 170 7.81 -10.05 3.71
N GLY A 171 8.18 -10.74 4.78
CA GLY A 171 8.20 -10.20 6.12
C GLY A 171 8.99 -11.10 7.07
N GLU A 172 9.17 -10.62 8.29
CA GLU A 172 9.91 -11.29 9.34
C GLU A 172 9.00 -11.68 10.50
N SER A 173 9.28 -12.83 11.13
CA SER A 173 8.59 -13.24 12.35
C SER A 173 9.00 -12.38 13.55
N LEU A 174 8.06 -12.11 14.45
CA LEU A 174 8.36 -11.47 15.73
C LEU A 174 9.42 -12.22 16.56
N GLU A 175 9.55 -13.53 16.39
CA GLU A 175 10.58 -14.33 17.07
C GLU A 175 12.00 -13.99 16.62
N GLN A 176 12.14 -13.40 15.42
CA GLN A 176 13.42 -12.96 14.86
C GLN A 176 13.75 -11.50 15.21
N ASP A 177 12.84 -10.77 15.84
CA ASP A 177 13.12 -9.44 16.35
C ASP A 177 14.00 -9.56 17.63
N PRO A 178 15.23 -9.02 17.62
CA PRO A 178 16.16 -9.18 18.74
C PRO A 178 15.78 -8.36 19.98
N ARG A 179 14.74 -7.53 19.90
CA ARG A 179 14.32 -6.68 21.01
C ARG A 179 13.69 -7.51 22.15
N PRO A 180 13.99 -7.22 23.40
CA PRO A 180 13.32 -7.84 24.53
C PRO A 180 11.80 -7.58 24.47
N ASN A 181 10.98 -8.64 24.53
CA ASN A 181 9.52 -8.56 24.44
C ASN A 181 9.04 -7.87 23.16
N ALA A 182 9.60 -8.24 22.01
CA ALA A 182 9.21 -7.72 20.70
C ALA A 182 7.70 -7.73 20.49
N ARG A 183 7.18 -6.64 19.94
CA ARG A 183 5.76 -6.42 19.64
C ARG A 183 5.63 -5.67 18.31
N LEU A 184 4.45 -5.67 17.76
CA LEU A 184 4.08 -4.84 16.61
C LEU A 184 3.77 -3.40 17.08
N ASP A 185 4.80 -2.72 17.53
CA ASP A 185 4.75 -1.36 18.09
C ASP A 185 5.36 -0.30 17.16
N GLY A 186 5.75 -0.71 15.96
CA GLY A 186 6.41 0.15 15.00
C GLY A 186 7.93 0.28 15.20
N ASN A 187 8.52 -0.42 16.18
CA ASN A 187 9.91 -0.20 16.57
C ASN A 187 10.88 -1.33 16.13
N ALA A 188 10.42 -2.32 15.39
CA ALA A 188 11.32 -3.23 14.71
C ALA A 188 12.24 -2.46 13.76
N LEU A 189 13.48 -2.91 13.59
CA LEU A 189 14.48 -2.19 12.79
C LEU A 189 13.99 -1.95 11.36
N LEU A 190 13.47 -2.98 10.70
CA LEU A 190 12.95 -2.87 9.33
C LEU A 190 11.76 -1.91 9.27
N THR A 191 10.86 -1.94 10.25
CA THR A 191 9.72 -1.03 10.32
C THR A 191 10.17 0.43 10.42
N GLN A 192 11.10 0.73 11.32
CA GLN A 192 11.67 2.07 11.44
C GLN A 192 12.43 2.50 10.18
N CYS A 193 13.17 1.57 9.57
CA CYS A 193 13.83 1.80 8.29
C CYS A 193 12.87 2.24 7.20
N LEU A 194 11.76 1.53 7.02
CA LEU A 194 10.77 1.88 5.99
C LEU A 194 10.13 3.24 6.27
N ASP A 195 9.79 3.53 7.53
CA ASP A 195 9.21 4.82 7.91
C ASP A 195 10.19 5.99 7.68
N TRP A 196 11.46 5.79 8.02
CA TRP A 196 12.52 6.76 7.73
C TRP A 196 12.73 6.93 6.22
N SER A 197 12.91 5.82 5.50
CA SER A 197 13.22 5.83 4.07
C SER A 197 12.07 6.40 3.24
N ALA A 198 10.81 6.09 3.58
CA ALA A 198 9.64 6.68 2.92
C ALA A 198 9.68 8.21 2.96
N ARG A 199 10.04 8.78 4.12
CA ARG A 199 10.13 10.23 4.33
C ARG A 199 11.33 10.86 3.63
N VAL A 200 12.51 10.23 3.73
CA VAL A 200 13.77 10.80 3.23
C VAL A 200 13.87 10.71 1.71
N HIS A 201 13.39 9.60 1.13
CA HIS A 201 13.42 9.37 -0.31
C HIS A 201 12.11 9.70 -1.02
N ASP A 202 11.06 10.08 -0.27
CA ASP A 202 9.72 10.38 -0.81
C ASP A 202 9.18 9.23 -1.67
N VAL A 203 9.26 7.99 -1.15
CA VAL A 203 8.86 6.76 -1.84
C VAL A 203 7.77 6.04 -1.05
N LEU A 204 6.74 5.52 -1.74
CA LEU A 204 5.69 4.74 -1.10
C LEU A 204 6.11 3.28 -0.95
N TYR A 205 6.30 2.81 0.28
CA TYR A 205 6.46 1.39 0.55
C TYR A 205 5.11 0.69 0.60
N VAL A 206 4.98 -0.38 -0.18
CA VAL A 206 3.78 -1.21 -0.24
C VAL A 206 4.14 -2.59 0.27
N VAL A 207 3.57 -2.97 1.39
CA VAL A 207 3.94 -4.15 2.16
C VAL A 207 2.85 -5.20 2.06
N ALA A 208 3.21 -6.43 1.73
CA ALA A 208 2.30 -7.57 1.81
C ALA A 208 1.84 -7.76 3.27
N GLY A 209 0.53 -7.89 3.48
CA GLY A 209 -0.05 -8.06 4.80
C GLY A 209 0.38 -9.39 5.44
N ASN A 210 0.27 -9.45 6.76
CA ASN A 210 0.57 -10.67 7.50
C ASN A 210 -0.35 -11.81 7.07
N GLN A 211 0.22 -12.99 6.80
CA GLN A 211 -0.52 -14.19 6.45
C GLN A 211 0.23 -15.44 6.91
N GLY A 212 -0.50 -16.55 7.05
CA GLY A 212 0.06 -17.85 7.36
C GLY A 212 0.15 -18.17 8.85
N SER A 213 0.69 -19.32 9.17
CA SER A 213 0.85 -19.84 10.52
C SER A 213 2.02 -19.18 11.24
N GLY A 214 1.75 -18.60 12.40
CA GLY A 214 2.73 -17.83 13.16
C GLY A 214 3.06 -16.48 12.57
N GLY A 215 2.65 -16.22 11.33
CA GLY A 215 2.75 -14.93 10.67
C GLY A 215 4.17 -14.46 10.37
N ILE A 216 4.22 -13.45 9.52
CA ILE A 216 5.42 -12.69 9.17
C ILE A 216 5.08 -11.19 9.31
N PRO A 217 4.81 -10.72 10.54
CA PRO A 217 4.16 -9.44 10.74
C PRO A 217 5.04 -8.22 10.56
N ILE A 218 6.36 -8.35 10.63
CA ILE A 218 7.29 -7.23 10.42
C ILE A 218 7.57 -7.11 8.91
N PRO A 219 7.36 -5.94 8.29
CA PRO A 219 7.12 -4.61 8.83
C PRO A 219 5.67 -4.10 8.68
N THR A 220 4.65 -4.95 8.84
CA THR A 220 3.24 -4.51 8.68
C THR A 220 2.78 -3.52 9.74
N ASP A 221 3.58 -3.31 10.77
CA ASP A 221 3.38 -2.27 11.79
C ASP A 221 4.02 -0.91 11.42
N ASN A 222 4.36 -0.70 10.14
CA ASN A 222 4.82 0.60 9.64
C ASN A 222 3.69 1.66 9.67
N TYR A 223 4.08 2.93 9.68
CA TYR A 223 3.17 4.08 9.66
C TYR A 223 3.11 4.76 8.29
N ASN A 224 4.26 4.85 7.63
CA ASN A 224 4.41 5.71 6.46
C ASN A 224 4.12 4.98 5.14
N GLY A 225 4.04 3.65 5.14
CA GLY A 225 3.70 2.82 4.00
C GLY A 225 2.22 2.46 3.89
N VAL A 226 1.93 1.49 3.03
CA VAL A 226 0.60 0.90 2.78
C VAL A 226 0.70 -0.61 2.92
N ASN A 227 -0.10 -1.20 3.82
CA ASN A 227 -0.18 -2.64 4.01
C ASN A 227 -1.38 -3.22 3.27
N VAL A 228 -1.17 -4.29 2.52
CA VAL A 228 -2.14 -4.82 1.58
C VAL A 228 -2.62 -6.21 1.99
N ALA A 229 -3.91 -6.34 2.26
CA ALA A 229 -4.59 -7.63 2.40
C ALA A 229 -5.03 -8.16 1.03
N PHE A 230 -5.32 -9.45 0.91
CA PHE A 230 -5.79 -9.98 -0.35
C PHE A 230 -7.28 -10.34 -0.37
N SER A 231 -7.88 -10.16 -1.54
CA SER A 231 -9.24 -10.58 -1.84
C SER A 231 -9.27 -11.83 -2.70
N THR A 232 -10.36 -12.57 -2.54
CA THR A 232 -10.74 -13.72 -3.36
C THR A 232 -11.90 -13.36 -4.26
N LEU A 233 -12.05 -14.16 -5.33
CA LEU A 233 -13.20 -14.05 -6.22
C LEU A 233 -14.45 -14.53 -5.50
N TYR A 234 -15.48 -13.67 -5.52
CA TYR A 234 -16.81 -13.98 -5.00
C TYR A 234 -17.85 -13.39 -5.96
N GLU A 235 -18.75 -14.23 -6.44
CA GLU A 235 -19.78 -13.84 -7.45
C GLU A 235 -19.19 -13.11 -8.67
N GLY A 236 -18.06 -13.62 -9.17
CA GLY A 236 -17.42 -13.09 -10.38
C GLY A 236 -16.53 -11.86 -10.20
N MET A 237 -16.37 -11.36 -8.98
CA MET A 237 -15.51 -10.21 -8.68
C MET A 237 -14.57 -10.51 -7.50
N PHE A 238 -13.38 -9.92 -7.49
CA PHE A 238 -12.50 -9.91 -6.33
C PHE A 238 -13.06 -8.94 -5.30
N ARG A 239 -13.83 -9.45 -4.35
CA ARG A 239 -14.54 -8.60 -3.38
C ARG A 239 -14.66 -9.19 -1.97
N LYS A 240 -14.21 -10.41 -1.74
CA LYS A 240 -14.25 -11.01 -0.41
C LYS A 240 -12.85 -11.07 0.18
N VAL A 241 -12.67 -10.46 1.34
CA VAL A 241 -11.41 -10.54 2.09
C VAL A 241 -11.28 -11.95 2.65
N ASP A 242 -10.13 -12.58 2.40
CA ASP A 242 -9.86 -13.94 2.86
C ASP A 242 -9.40 -13.94 4.31
N LEU A 243 -9.87 -14.91 5.09
CA LEU A 243 -9.40 -15.16 6.45
C LEU A 243 -7.90 -15.50 6.53
N ALA A 244 -7.32 -15.95 5.41
CA ALA A 244 -5.88 -16.17 5.29
C ALA A 244 -5.04 -14.92 5.57
N ASN A 245 -5.61 -13.71 5.40
CA ASN A 245 -4.94 -12.47 5.81
C ASN A 245 -4.70 -12.36 7.32
N VAL A 246 -5.36 -13.20 8.10
CA VAL A 246 -5.27 -13.25 9.56
C VAL A 246 -4.53 -14.49 10.08
N GLY A 247 -3.84 -15.25 9.18
CA GLY A 247 -3.24 -16.54 9.52
C GLY A 247 -4.28 -17.66 9.48
N THR A 248 -4.02 -18.69 8.70
CA THR A 248 -5.00 -19.75 8.38
C THR A 248 -4.92 -20.96 9.24
N ASP A 249 -3.87 -21.14 10.00
CA ASP A 249 -3.80 -22.23 10.94
C ASP A 249 -4.29 -21.83 12.34
N PHE A 250 -4.64 -22.86 13.10
CA PHE A 250 -5.16 -22.65 14.46
C PHE A 250 -4.12 -22.00 15.38
N SER A 251 -2.83 -22.19 15.13
CA SER A 251 -1.76 -21.57 15.92
C SER A 251 -1.66 -20.08 15.66
N GLY A 252 -1.78 -19.63 14.41
CA GLY A 252 -1.82 -18.19 14.07
C GLY A 252 -3.03 -17.49 14.67
N VAL A 253 -4.19 -18.13 14.66
CA VAL A 253 -5.40 -17.61 15.34
C VAL A 253 -5.17 -17.52 16.84
N LEU A 254 -4.55 -18.55 17.45
CA LEU A 254 -4.26 -18.54 18.88
C LEU A 254 -3.25 -17.45 19.25
N THR A 255 -2.20 -17.27 18.46
CA THR A 255 -1.17 -16.26 18.65
C THR A 255 -1.77 -14.85 18.61
N ARG A 256 -2.75 -14.62 17.76
CA ARG A 256 -3.53 -13.36 17.71
C ARG A 256 -4.46 -13.18 18.89
N LEU A 257 -5.17 -14.25 19.30
CA LEU A 257 -6.04 -14.21 20.47
C LEU A 257 -5.27 -13.87 21.76
N VAL A 258 -3.97 -14.24 21.83
CA VAL A 258 -3.08 -13.83 22.92
C VAL A 258 -2.37 -12.48 22.65
N GLY A 259 -2.69 -11.79 21.56
CA GLY A 259 -2.22 -10.43 21.27
C GLY A 259 -0.76 -10.32 20.83
N LYS A 260 -0.07 -11.42 20.55
CA LYS A 260 1.35 -11.39 20.15
C LYS A 260 1.59 -10.79 18.76
N GLU A 261 0.65 -10.97 17.84
CA GLU A 261 0.73 -10.45 16.47
C GLU A 261 -0.27 -9.32 16.18
N SER A 262 -0.83 -8.73 17.22
CA SER A 262 -1.70 -7.57 17.09
C SER A 262 -0.88 -6.28 17.24
N ASN A 263 -1.21 -5.27 16.45
CA ASN A 263 -0.61 -3.95 16.63
C ASN A 263 -0.91 -3.39 18.01
N VAL A 264 0.11 -2.80 18.62
CA VAL A 264 -0.04 -2.16 19.93
C VAL A 264 -1.08 -1.04 19.85
N ASN A 265 -1.91 -0.92 20.89
CA ASN A 265 -3.00 0.04 21.01
C ASN A 265 -4.09 -0.08 19.93
N ASN A 266 -4.31 -1.27 19.38
CA ASN A 266 -5.29 -1.50 18.30
C ASN A 266 -5.06 -0.70 17.03
N ARG A 267 -3.84 -0.28 16.75
CA ARG A 267 -3.51 0.36 15.47
C ARG A 267 -3.85 -0.56 14.30
N ARG A 268 -4.34 0.02 13.20
CA ARG A 268 -4.85 -0.77 12.08
C ARG A 268 -3.72 -1.30 11.20
N LEU A 269 -3.71 -2.63 11.03
CA LEU A 269 -2.69 -3.34 10.24
C LEU A 269 -2.95 -3.21 8.74
N VAL A 270 -4.20 -3.40 8.31
CA VAL A 270 -4.58 -3.40 6.89
C VAL A 270 -4.91 -1.98 6.44
N SER A 271 -4.27 -1.52 5.36
CA SER A 271 -4.56 -0.23 4.75
C SER A 271 -5.57 -0.33 3.62
N ILE A 272 -5.41 -1.34 2.75
CA ILE A 272 -6.21 -1.56 1.53
C ILE A 272 -6.21 -3.03 1.15
N VAL A 273 -7.18 -3.44 0.35
CA VAL A 273 -7.33 -4.81 -0.17
C VAL A 273 -7.13 -4.82 -1.69
N ALA A 274 -6.46 -5.85 -2.21
CA ALA A 274 -6.28 -6.05 -3.64
C ALA A 274 -6.38 -7.55 -4.00
N PRO A 275 -6.57 -7.93 -5.27
CA PRO A 275 -6.63 -9.34 -5.68
C PRO A 275 -5.36 -10.10 -5.32
N GLY A 276 -5.49 -11.25 -4.69
CA GLY A 276 -4.33 -12.07 -4.33
C GLY A 276 -4.64 -13.56 -4.19
N SER A 277 -5.83 -14.00 -4.58
CA SER A 277 -6.18 -15.43 -4.50
C SER A 277 -6.46 -16.04 -5.86
N ASN A 278 -5.98 -17.27 -6.04
CA ASN A 278 -6.15 -18.06 -7.27
C ASN A 278 -5.69 -17.33 -8.54
N LEU A 279 -4.59 -16.63 -8.46
CA LEU A 279 -3.97 -15.99 -9.61
C LEU A 279 -3.17 -17.00 -10.42
N GLU A 280 -3.42 -17.08 -11.72
CA GLU A 280 -2.63 -17.88 -12.63
C GLU A 280 -1.42 -17.08 -13.11
N LEU A 281 -0.24 -17.49 -12.70
CA LEU A 281 1.03 -16.86 -13.01
C LEU A 281 2.00 -17.87 -13.65
N LEU A 282 3.05 -17.36 -14.29
CA LEU A 282 4.06 -18.20 -14.90
C LEU A 282 5.14 -18.58 -13.89
N THR A 283 5.55 -19.83 -13.95
CA THR A 283 6.74 -20.34 -13.26
C THR A 283 8.01 -19.92 -14.00
N LEU A 284 9.18 -20.15 -13.38
CA LEU A 284 10.47 -19.87 -14.01
C LEU A 284 10.71 -20.65 -15.31
N ASP A 285 10.14 -21.82 -15.46
CA ASP A 285 10.21 -22.63 -16.68
C ASP A 285 9.08 -22.34 -17.68
N GLY A 286 8.25 -21.33 -17.41
CA GLY A 286 7.17 -20.88 -18.28
C GLY A 286 5.91 -21.70 -18.21
N GLN A 287 5.79 -22.62 -17.26
CA GLN A 287 4.53 -23.30 -16.99
C GLN A 287 3.56 -22.36 -16.28
N ARG A 288 2.27 -22.69 -16.29
CA ARG A 288 1.26 -21.98 -15.54
C ARG A 288 1.05 -22.62 -14.18
N THR A 289 1.02 -21.79 -13.15
CA THR A 289 0.68 -22.23 -11.79
C THR A 289 -0.36 -21.29 -11.19
N VAL A 290 -1.13 -21.82 -10.24
CA VAL A 290 -2.10 -21.04 -9.49
C VAL A 290 -1.53 -20.75 -8.11
N THR A 291 -1.52 -19.49 -7.74
CA THR A 291 -0.94 -19.05 -6.48
C THR A 291 -1.87 -18.11 -5.74
N SER A 292 -1.68 -17.99 -4.42
CA SER A 292 -2.46 -17.10 -3.56
C SER A 292 -1.57 -16.51 -2.47
N GLY A 293 -1.82 -15.26 -2.11
CA GLY A 293 -1.11 -14.59 -1.03
C GLY A 293 -1.18 -13.07 -1.13
N THR A 294 -0.95 -12.41 -0.01
CA THR A 294 -0.76 -10.96 0.05
C THR A 294 0.45 -10.52 -0.77
N SER A 295 1.43 -11.40 -0.96
CA SER A 295 2.58 -11.18 -1.85
C SER A 295 2.17 -10.85 -3.29
N PHE A 296 1.00 -11.30 -3.73
CA PHE A 296 0.47 -11.03 -5.06
C PHE A 296 -0.56 -9.90 -5.06
N ALA A 297 -1.07 -9.51 -3.90
CA ALA A 297 -1.96 -8.35 -3.74
C ALA A 297 -1.16 -7.03 -3.71
N ALA A 298 -0.08 -6.96 -2.94
CA ALA A 298 0.76 -5.78 -2.81
C ALA A 298 1.27 -5.23 -4.16
N PRO A 299 1.76 -6.04 -5.10
CA PRO A 299 2.24 -5.54 -6.39
C PRO A 299 1.15 -4.90 -7.26
N HIS A 300 -0.14 -5.22 -7.07
CA HIS A 300 -1.24 -4.50 -7.72
C HIS A 300 -1.29 -3.03 -7.28
N VAL A 301 -1.09 -2.78 -5.99
CA VAL A 301 -1.07 -1.42 -5.42
C VAL A 301 0.17 -0.66 -5.90
N THR A 302 1.35 -1.28 -5.82
CA THR A 302 2.63 -0.69 -6.26
C THR A 302 2.57 -0.26 -7.72
N ALA A 303 2.07 -1.12 -8.58
CA ALA A 303 2.00 -0.83 -10.01
C ALA A 303 0.87 0.17 -10.35
N THR A 304 -0.20 0.24 -9.55
CA THR A 304 -1.21 1.30 -9.69
C THR A 304 -0.58 2.68 -9.45
N VAL A 305 0.34 2.82 -8.48
CA VAL A 305 1.10 4.07 -8.30
C VAL A 305 1.81 4.47 -9.60
N ALA A 306 2.41 3.52 -10.34
CA ALA A 306 3.08 3.84 -11.60
C ALA A 306 2.11 4.39 -12.67
N LEU A 307 0.88 3.89 -12.74
CA LEU A 307 -0.14 4.43 -13.65
C LEU A 307 -0.52 5.87 -13.29
N LEU A 308 -0.76 6.13 -12.00
CA LEU A 308 -1.12 7.46 -11.50
C LEU A 308 0.03 8.45 -11.72
N GLN A 309 1.26 8.05 -11.42
CA GLN A 309 2.43 8.90 -11.56
C GLN A 309 2.76 9.21 -13.04
N GLU A 310 2.51 8.27 -13.97
CA GLU A 310 2.58 8.58 -15.41
C GLU A 310 1.60 9.71 -15.78
N TYR A 311 0.38 9.67 -15.24
CA TYR A 311 -0.58 10.74 -15.45
C TYR A 311 -0.12 12.06 -14.82
N GLY A 312 0.31 12.03 -13.56
CA GLY A 312 0.82 13.22 -12.86
C GLY A 312 1.98 13.88 -13.60
N ASP A 313 2.95 13.08 -14.06
CA ASP A 313 4.10 13.59 -14.82
C ASP A 313 3.69 14.20 -16.17
N ARG A 314 2.64 13.66 -16.82
CA ARG A 314 2.05 14.30 -18.01
C ARG A 314 1.45 15.67 -17.68
N GLN A 315 0.69 15.79 -16.57
CA GLN A 315 0.11 17.07 -16.14
C GLN A 315 1.18 18.10 -15.81
N LEU A 316 2.23 17.70 -15.07
CA LEU A 316 3.37 18.56 -14.72
C LEU A 316 4.11 19.04 -15.98
N SER A 317 4.35 18.14 -16.95
CA SER A 317 5.04 18.50 -18.20
C SER A 317 4.23 19.46 -19.07
N GLN A 318 2.89 19.37 -19.01
CA GLN A 318 1.95 20.25 -19.69
C GLN A 318 1.72 21.56 -18.93
N LYS A 319 2.24 21.70 -17.70
CA LYS A 319 2.00 22.83 -16.79
C LYS A 319 0.51 23.07 -16.56
N THR A 320 -0.24 21.99 -16.44
CA THR A 320 -1.68 22.05 -16.17
C THR A 320 -1.94 22.79 -14.85
N PRO A 321 -2.88 23.74 -14.77
CA PRO A 321 -3.28 24.34 -13.51
C PRO A 321 -3.65 23.28 -12.46
N GLN A 322 -3.50 23.59 -11.18
CA GLN A 322 -3.73 22.68 -10.03
C GLN A 322 -2.80 21.43 -10.00
N TRP A 323 -1.62 21.51 -10.63
CA TRP A 323 -0.61 20.47 -10.60
C TRP A 323 0.74 21.03 -10.19
N THR A 324 1.28 20.51 -9.10
CA THR A 324 2.62 20.83 -8.58
C THR A 324 3.42 19.56 -8.34
N LEU A 325 4.67 19.69 -7.95
CA LEU A 325 5.51 18.53 -7.60
C LEU A 325 4.96 17.73 -6.40
N ASP A 326 4.02 18.30 -5.64
CA ASP A 326 3.33 17.57 -4.57
C ASP A 326 2.57 16.34 -5.09
N ALA A 327 2.18 16.32 -6.36
CA ALA A 327 1.62 15.15 -7.02
C ALA A 327 2.52 13.90 -6.96
N ARG A 328 3.83 14.09 -6.70
CA ARG A 328 4.81 13.01 -6.58
C ARG A 328 4.96 12.49 -5.15
N ARG A 329 4.41 13.20 -4.15
CA ARG A 329 4.53 12.84 -2.74
C ARG A 329 3.92 11.48 -2.46
N HIS A 330 4.65 10.63 -1.74
CA HIS A 330 4.15 9.31 -1.33
C HIS A 330 2.90 9.41 -0.45
N GLN A 331 2.79 10.46 0.41
CA GLN A 331 1.58 10.71 1.20
C GLN A 331 0.37 10.98 0.32
N VAL A 332 0.54 11.74 -0.79
CA VAL A 332 -0.55 12.00 -1.75
C VAL A 332 -1.00 10.69 -2.40
N MET A 333 -0.05 9.84 -2.82
CA MET A 333 -0.41 8.53 -3.37
C MET A 333 -1.15 7.68 -2.34
N LYS A 334 -0.67 7.62 -1.09
CA LYS A 334 -1.35 6.90 0.00
C LYS A 334 -2.77 7.43 0.19
N ALA A 335 -2.97 8.74 0.35
CA ALA A 335 -4.28 9.35 0.54
C ALA A 335 -5.23 9.07 -0.63
N VAL A 336 -4.77 9.20 -1.87
CA VAL A 336 -5.55 8.95 -3.09
C VAL A 336 -5.99 7.49 -3.18
N LEU A 337 -5.08 6.53 -2.99
CA LEU A 337 -5.37 5.10 -3.05
C LEU A 337 -6.41 4.70 -2.00
N LEU A 338 -6.24 5.14 -0.75
CA LEU A 338 -7.15 4.81 0.33
C LEU A 338 -8.52 5.47 0.16
N ASN A 339 -8.55 6.73 -0.29
CA ASN A 339 -9.82 7.46 -0.46
C ASN A 339 -10.68 6.88 -1.58
N SER A 340 -10.04 6.41 -2.65
CA SER A 340 -10.72 5.87 -3.83
C SER A 340 -11.10 4.39 -3.75
N ALA A 341 -10.71 3.69 -2.67
CA ALA A 341 -10.98 2.26 -2.53
C ALA A 341 -12.48 1.96 -2.51
N ASP A 342 -12.89 0.91 -3.23
CA ASP A 342 -14.29 0.44 -3.27
C ASP A 342 -14.71 -0.13 -1.91
N LYS A 343 -15.89 0.26 -1.43
CA LYS A 343 -16.44 -0.14 -0.13
C LYS A 343 -17.83 -0.72 -0.20
N ILE A 344 -18.64 -0.17 -1.07
CA ILE A 344 -20.04 -0.56 -1.27
C ILE A 344 -20.43 -0.36 -2.73
N LYS A 345 -21.38 -1.15 -3.21
CA LYS A 345 -21.88 -1.06 -4.58
C LYS A 345 -22.78 0.16 -4.75
N ASP A 346 -22.51 0.95 -5.78
CA ASP A 346 -23.43 1.98 -6.28
C ASP A 346 -24.57 1.32 -7.06
N GLN A 347 -25.78 1.80 -6.81
CA GLN A 347 -26.99 1.35 -7.52
C GLN A 347 -27.22 2.09 -8.84
N GLY A 348 -26.29 2.93 -9.26
CA GLY A 348 -26.38 3.73 -10.49
C GLY A 348 -26.98 5.12 -10.30
N ASP A 349 -27.30 5.50 -9.06
CA ASP A 349 -27.77 6.85 -8.73
C ASP A 349 -26.64 7.86 -8.46
N GLY A 350 -25.39 7.39 -8.42
CA GLY A 350 -24.19 8.19 -8.15
C GLY A 350 -24.02 8.63 -6.69
N LEU A 351 -24.90 8.20 -5.79
CA LEU A 351 -24.87 8.62 -4.38
C LEU A 351 -23.75 7.96 -3.58
N ARG A 352 -23.26 6.81 -4.03
CA ARG A 352 -22.19 6.04 -3.39
C ARG A 352 -20.84 6.21 -4.09
N LEU A 353 -20.66 7.34 -4.77
CA LEU A 353 -19.42 7.70 -5.45
C LEU A 353 -19.05 6.79 -6.64
N GLY A 354 -20.05 6.16 -7.28
CA GLY A 354 -19.85 5.29 -8.42
C GLY A 354 -19.03 4.04 -8.14
N MET A 355 -19.04 3.57 -6.89
CA MET A 355 -18.32 2.35 -6.50
C MET A 355 -18.88 1.12 -7.20
N GLY A 356 -18.00 0.33 -7.82
CA GLY A 356 -18.39 -0.79 -8.69
C GLY A 356 -18.68 -2.08 -7.93
N ARG A 357 -18.29 -2.19 -6.67
CA ARG A 357 -18.41 -3.43 -5.90
C ARG A 357 -18.64 -3.18 -4.41
N ASP A 358 -19.29 -4.15 -3.74
CA ASP A 358 -19.21 -4.29 -2.30
C ASP A 358 -17.89 -4.95 -1.94
N LEU A 359 -17.30 -4.56 -0.82
CA LEU A 359 -16.20 -5.28 -0.19
C LEU A 359 -16.72 -6.04 1.02
N LEU A 360 -16.48 -7.34 1.06
CA LEU A 360 -16.95 -8.25 2.10
C LEU A 360 -15.80 -8.74 2.98
N GLY A 361 -15.93 -8.55 4.27
CA GLY A 361 -15.06 -9.16 5.28
C GLY A 361 -15.56 -10.52 5.75
N ALA A 362 -14.96 -11.04 6.82
CA ALA A 362 -15.38 -12.28 7.47
C ALA A 362 -16.86 -12.26 7.82
N GLY A 363 -17.55 -13.38 7.63
CA GLY A 363 -18.99 -13.48 7.84
C GLY A 363 -19.85 -12.71 6.85
N ASN A 364 -19.32 -12.35 5.69
CA ASN A 364 -19.96 -11.55 4.64
C ASN A 364 -20.40 -10.14 5.11
N ARG A 365 -19.75 -9.62 6.14
CA ARG A 365 -19.94 -8.22 6.57
C ARG A 365 -19.44 -7.28 5.48
N ASN A 366 -20.14 -6.20 5.21
CA ASN A 366 -19.69 -5.14 4.33
C ASN A 366 -19.10 -3.96 5.13
N TRP A 367 -18.62 -2.92 4.43
CA TRP A 367 -18.05 -1.74 5.06
C TRP A 367 -18.98 -1.06 6.07
N LEU A 368 -20.29 -1.03 5.81
CA LEU A 368 -21.27 -0.39 6.72
C LEU A 368 -21.45 -1.15 8.04
N ASP A 369 -21.02 -2.41 8.09
CA ASP A 369 -21.00 -3.23 9.30
C ASP A 369 -19.68 -3.11 10.07
N SER A 370 -18.66 -2.47 9.49
CA SER A 370 -17.32 -2.36 10.05
C SER A 370 -17.28 -1.53 11.34
N ASP A 371 -16.25 -1.75 12.15
CA ASP A 371 -15.97 -0.92 13.32
C ASP A 371 -15.50 0.49 12.91
N ALA A 372 -14.78 0.61 11.81
CA ALA A 372 -14.36 1.90 11.25
C ALA A 372 -15.54 2.80 10.85
N TYR A 373 -16.62 2.21 10.34
CA TYR A 373 -17.83 2.98 10.04
C TYR A 373 -18.58 3.45 11.30
N LYS A 374 -18.45 2.71 12.41
CA LYS A 374 -19.21 2.92 13.64
C LYS A 374 -18.50 3.76 14.69
N SER A 375 -17.17 3.81 14.68
CA SER A 375 -16.38 4.50 15.70
C SER A 375 -15.43 5.53 15.09
N PRO A 376 -15.48 6.80 15.55
CA PRO A 376 -14.55 7.83 15.07
C PRO A 376 -13.09 7.59 15.49
N GLU A 377 -12.84 6.74 16.48
CA GLU A 377 -11.48 6.41 16.94
C GLU A 377 -10.81 5.35 16.07
N ILE A 378 -11.55 4.78 15.11
CA ILE A 378 -11.09 3.69 14.25
C ILE A 378 -11.15 4.14 12.80
N PRO A 379 -10.01 4.54 12.19
CA PRO A 379 -10.03 5.10 10.85
C PRO A 379 -10.21 4.05 9.74
N LEU A 380 -9.73 2.82 9.97
CA LEU A 380 -9.74 1.75 8.99
C LEU A 380 -10.27 0.45 9.61
N ASP A 381 -10.99 -0.35 8.83
CA ASP A 381 -11.42 -1.69 9.28
C ASP A 381 -10.24 -2.65 9.41
N GLY A 382 -10.28 -3.52 10.41
CA GLY A 382 -9.17 -4.44 10.70
C GLY A 382 -8.90 -5.49 9.62
N GLU A 383 -9.90 -5.83 8.79
CA GLU A 383 -9.80 -6.80 7.70
C GLU A 383 -9.78 -6.13 6.33
N MET A 384 -10.59 -5.09 6.15
CA MET A 384 -10.85 -4.44 4.86
C MET A 384 -10.02 -3.17 4.64
N GLY A 385 -9.34 -2.68 5.67
CA GLY A 385 -8.65 -1.39 5.59
C GLY A 385 -9.60 -0.26 5.20
N SER A 386 -9.26 0.50 4.17
CA SER A 386 -10.11 1.52 3.57
C SER A 386 -11.08 0.96 2.51
N GLY A 387 -10.88 -0.26 2.06
CA GLY A 387 -11.67 -0.89 0.99
C GLY A 387 -10.82 -1.62 -0.04
N HIS A 388 -11.41 -1.98 -1.17
CA HIS A 388 -10.74 -2.68 -2.27
C HIS A 388 -10.15 -1.71 -3.28
N LEU A 389 -8.92 -1.94 -3.70
CA LEU A 389 -8.25 -1.16 -4.75
C LEU A 389 -9.09 -1.17 -6.04
N ASP A 390 -9.35 0.02 -6.58
CA ASP A 390 -9.80 0.24 -7.95
C ASP A 390 -8.90 1.30 -8.60
N ALA A 391 -8.08 0.90 -9.55
CA ALA A 391 -7.10 1.77 -10.19
C ALA A 391 -7.74 2.88 -11.02
N PHE A 392 -8.92 2.60 -11.61
CA PHE A 392 -9.63 3.62 -12.37
C PHE A 392 -10.22 4.71 -11.46
N ARG A 393 -10.80 4.31 -10.32
CA ARG A 393 -11.28 5.29 -9.32
C ARG A 393 -10.13 6.07 -8.71
N ALA A 394 -8.98 5.42 -8.45
CA ALA A 394 -7.76 6.12 -8.00
C ALA A 394 -7.29 7.14 -9.03
N TYR A 395 -7.37 6.81 -10.33
CA TYR A 395 -7.13 7.77 -11.40
C TYR A 395 -8.13 8.94 -11.37
N GLN A 396 -9.43 8.67 -11.24
CA GLN A 396 -10.46 9.73 -11.17
C GLN A 396 -10.20 10.64 -9.97
N GLN A 397 -9.89 10.08 -8.81
CA GLN A 397 -9.54 10.84 -7.61
C GLN A 397 -8.30 11.72 -7.83
N PHE A 398 -7.24 11.14 -8.37
CA PHE A 398 -5.98 11.84 -8.59
C PHE A 398 -6.09 12.91 -9.68
N SER A 399 -6.83 12.62 -10.74
CA SER A 399 -7.00 13.52 -11.89
C SER A 399 -7.76 14.82 -11.57
N ALA A 400 -8.42 14.89 -10.42
CA ALA A 400 -9.07 16.10 -9.95
C ALA A 400 -8.12 17.24 -9.61
N GLY A 401 -6.83 16.96 -9.40
CA GLY A 401 -5.80 17.94 -9.13
C GLY A 401 -5.73 18.42 -7.67
N GLN A 402 -4.75 19.26 -7.40
CA GLN A 402 -4.44 19.83 -6.09
C GLN A 402 -5.26 21.09 -5.82
N TRP A 403 -5.92 21.16 -4.65
CA TRP A 403 -6.76 22.28 -4.27
C TRP A 403 -6.48 22.75 -2.84
N SER A 404 -6.12 24.02 -2.72
CA SER A 404 -5.74 24.67 -1.46
C SER A 404 -6.97 25.14 -0.67
N PRO A 405 -6.96 25.12 0.68
CA PRO A 405 -8.02 25.68 1.52
C PRO A 405 -8.10 27.22 1.47
N ALA A 406 -7.20 27.89 0.74
CA ALA A 406 -7.25 29.34 0.57
C ALA A 406 -8.49 29.84 -0.19
N GLN A 407 -9.21 28.95 -0.85
CA GLN A 407 -10.45 29.19 -1.57
C GLN A 407 -11.41 28.02 -1.41
N ALA A 408 -12.66 28.18 -1.84
CA ALA A 408 -13.59 27.08 -1.89
C ALA A 408 -13.06 25.96 -2.82
N VAL A 409 -13.21 24.72 -2.39
CA VAL A 409 -12.68 23.56 -3.10
C VAL A 409 -13.78 22.79 -3.83
N PRO A 410 -13.48 22.13 -4.97
CA PRO A 410 -14.45 21.35 -5.71
C PRO A 410 -14.88 20.09 -4.94
N ALA A 411 -15.89 19.40 -5.46
CA ALA A 411 -16.43 18.19 -4.90
C ALA A 411 -15.41 17.02 -4.81
N LEU A 412 -14.37 17.06 -5.63
CA LEU A 412 -13.35 16.03 -5.76
C LEU A 412 -11.98 16.69 -5.87
N GLY A 413 -11.01 16.24 -5.10
CA GLY A 413 -9.66 16.82 -5.11
C GLY A 413 -8.71 16.14 -4.14
N TRP A 414 -7.49 16.63 -4.14
CA TRP A 414 -6.47 16.31 -3.16
C TRP A 414 -5.61 17.54 -2.86
N ASP A 415 -4.90 17.53 -1.74
CA ASP A 415 -3.92 18.55 -1.37
C ASP A 415 -2.74 17.94 -0.61
N TYR A 416 -1.61 18.63 -0.64
CA TYR A 416 -0.46 18.39 0.23
C TYR A 416 -0.07 19.70 0.89
N ARG A 417 -0.01 19.70 2.22
CA ARG A 417 0.16 20.94 2.99
C ARG A 417 0.72 20.65 4.38
N GLU A 418 0.99 21.70 5.11
CA GLU A 418 1.40 21.66 6.52
C GLU A 418 0.33 22.25 7.41
N VAL A 419 0.20 21.71 8.62
CA VAL A 419 -0.58 22.28 9.71
C VAL A 419 0.30 22.49 10.94
N SER A 420 0.21 23.66 11.55
CA SER A 420 0.98 24.02 12.75
C SER A 420 0.33 23.44 14.01
N ASP A 421 1.13 23.25 15.06
CA ASP A 421 0.63 22.83 16.37
C ASP A 421 -0.54 23.70 16.84
N LYS A 422 -1.57 23.05 17.39
CA LYS A 422 -2.81 23.68 17.90
C LYS A 422 -3.59 24.51 16.85
N SER A 423 -3.36 24.26 15.58
CA SER A 423 -4.07 24.93 14.49
C SER A 423 -4.91 23.96 13.65
N TYR A 424 -5.62 24.46 12.68
CA TYR A 424 -6.41 23.68 11.74
C TYR A 424 -6.42 24.29 10.35
N GLN A 425 -6.82 23.47 9.36
CA GLN A 425 -7.09 23.90 7.98
C GLN A 425 -8.52 23.49 7.61
N ASP A 426 -9.28 24.43 7.05
CA ASP A 426 -10.68 24.23 6.62
C ASP A 426 -10.78 24.24 5.10
N TYR A 427 -11.18 23.12 4.51
CA TYR A 427 -11.49 22.99 3.08
C TYR A 427 -13.01 23.15 2.90
N VAL A 428 -13.45 24.34 2.55
CA VAL A 428 -14.87 24.65 2.36
C VAL A 428 -15.30 24.19 0.97
N LEU A 429 -16.25 23.27 0.91
CA LEU A 429 -16.77 22.78 -0.37
C LEU A 429 -17.55 23.87 -1.10
N GLU A 430 -17.28 24.03 -2.40
CA GLU A 430 -17.88 25.06 -3.26
C GLU A 430 -19.40 24.85 -3.40
N ALA A 431 -19.81 23.63 -3.68
CA ALA A 431 -21.21 23.27 -3.87
C ALA A 431 -21.83 22.63 -2.61
N PRO A 432 -23.12 22.84 -2.35
CA PRO A 432 -23.84 22.07 -1.34
C PRO A 432 -23.79 20.57 -1.66
N LEU A 433 -23.68 19.72 -0.63
CA LEU A 433 -23.75 18.28 -0.76
C LEU A 433 -25.18 17.77 -0.76
N GLN A 434 -25.42 16.69 -1.49
CA GLN A 434 -26.75 16.07 -1.59
C GLN A 434 -27.02 15.19 -0.36
N SER A 435 -28.21 15.34 0.24
CA SER A 435 -28.68 14.46 1.32
C SER A 435 -28.70 12.99 0.88
N GLY A 436 -28.23 12.08 1.72
CA GLY A 436 -28.15 10.63 1.45
C GLY A 436 -26.96 10.21 0.59
N SER A 437 -26.23 11.16 0.00
CA SER A 437 -24.97 10.85 -0.68
C SER A 437 -23.87 10.52 0.32
N PHE A 438 -22.83 9.81 -0.15
CA PHE A 438 -21.66 9.52 0.67
C PHE A 438 -20.53 10.51 0.44
N VAL A 439 -19.78 10.78 1.49
CA VAL A 439 -18.52 11.53 1.47
C VAL A 439 -17.41 10.57 1.80
N ALA A 440 -16.34 10.57 0.99
CA ALA A 440 -15.08 9.92 1.31
C ALA A 440 -14.01 10.98 1.53
N VAL A 441 -13.31 10.93 2.66
CA VAL A 441 -12.16 11.80 2.96
C VAL A 441 -11.08 10.98 3.63
N THR A 442 -9.86 11.12 3.15
CA THR A 442 -8.68 10.46 3.73
C THR A 442 -7.58 11.48 3.98
N LEU A 443 -7.09 11.50 5.20
CA LEU A 443 -5.95 12.26 5.66
C LEU A 443 -4.80 11.31 5.97
N THR A 444 -3.58 11.62 5.51
CA THR A 444 -2.38 10.81 5.81
C THR A 444 -1.20 11.71 6.15
N TRP A 445 -0.38 11.27 7.10
CA TRP A 445 0.86 11.94 7.47
C TRP A 445 1.90 10.94 7.92
N ASN A 446 3.13 11.40 8.15
CA ASN A 446 4.23 10.55 8.52
C ASN A 446 4.53 10.59 10.01
N ARG A 447 4.86 9.42 10.58
CA ARG A 447 5.64 9.31 11.80
C ARG A 447 7.06 9.81 11.51
N LEU A 448 7.66 10.47 12.50
CA LEU A 448 9.04 10.92 12.40
C LEU A 448 9.99 9.88 12.98
N VAL A 449 10.75 9.26 12.09
CA VAL A 449 11.89 8.41 12.43
C VAL A 449 13.16 9.04 11.88
N GLU A 450 14.22 9.08 12.66
CA GLU A 450 15.52 9.59 12.27
C GLU A 450 16.57 8.49 12.30
N LEU A 451 17.53 8.56 11.38
CA LEU A 451 18.69 7.67 11.37
C LEU A 451 19.74 8.19 12.36
N ASN A 452 20.23 7.32 13.21
CA ASN A 452 21.44 7.55 14.00
C ASN A 452 22.67 7.27 13.11
N ASP A 453 22.91 8.20 12.19
CA ASP A 453 23.95 8.13 11.17
C ASP A 453 25.32 8.38 11.81
N SER A 454 26.10 7.32 11.98
CA SER A 454 27.37 7.35 12.68
C SER A 454 28.54 7.90 11.85
N ASN A 455 28.43 7.83 10.53
CA ASN A 455 29.49 8.24 9.60
C ASN A 455 29.14 9.48 8.76
N GLY A 456 27.90 9.98 8.86
CA GLY A 456 27.44 11.21 8.21
C GLY A 456 27.14 11.07 6.72
N ASN A 457 26.96 9.84 6.22
CA ASN A 457 26.69 9.59 4.79
C ASN A 457 25.22 9.71 4.38
N LYS A 458 24.31 9.88 5.35
CA LYS A 458 22.85 9.97 5.19
C LYS A 458 22.20 8.70 4.62
N GLN A 459 22.85 7.57 4.81
CA GLN A 459 22.36 6.25 4.44
C GLN A 459 22.46 5.34 5.65
N TYR A 460 21.54 4.39 5.76
CA TYR A 460 21.64 3.36 6.78
C TYR A 460 22.75 2.38 6.42
N ASP A 461 23.67 2.17 7.32
CA ASP A 461 24.72 1.16 7.23
C ASP A 461 24.51 0.06 8.29
N LEU A 462 24.98 -1.15 7.99
CA LEU A 462 24.86 -2.27 8.94
C LEU A 462 25.46 -1.94 10.29
N GLY A 463 24.67 -2.08 11.34
CA GLY A 463 25.05 -1.77 12.70
C GLY A 463 24.58 -0.40 13.20
N GLU A 464 24.03 0.44 12.35
CA GLU A 464 23.36 1.67 12.75
C GLU A 464 21.96 1.39 13.30
N SER A 465 21.30 2.40 13.80
CA SER A 465 19.98 2.31 14.42
C SER A 465 19.11 3.52 14.07
N PHE A 466 17.85 3.42 14.42
CA PHE A 466 16.90 4.51 14.24
C PHE A 466 16.41 5.06 15.58
N ALA A 467 15.98 6.31 15.58
CA ALA A 467 15.33 6.98 16.69
C ALA A 467 13.89 7.34 16.32
N ASP A 468 12.92 6.75 17.01
CA ASP A 468 11.52 7.14 16.92
C ASP A 468 11.30 8.47 17.64
N ARG A 469 10.88 9.50 16.92
CA ARG A 469 10.50 10.82 17.46
C ARG A 469 9.00 10.91 17.74
N GLY A 470 8.24 9.91 17.34
CA GLY A 470 6.83 9.79 17.58
C GLY A 470 5.95 10.17 16.39
N LEU A 471 4.66 10.18 16.64
CA LEU A 471 3.60 10.52 15.70
C LEU A 471 2.79 11.69 16.26
N ASN A 472 2.73 12.81 15.52
CA ASN A 472 1.79 13.87 15.83
C ASN A 472 0.36 13.38 15.56
N ASP A 473 -0.58 13.83 16.38
CA ASP A 473 -1.97 13.45 16.31
C ASP A 473 -2.74 14.48 15.47
N LEU A 474 -3.23 14.08 14.31
CA LEU A 474 -4.09 14.88 13.44
C LEU A 474 -5.49 14.28 13.40
N ASN A 475 -6.49 15.11 13.58
CA ASN A 475 -7.90 14.74 13.52
C ASN A 475 -8.57 15.22 12.24
N LEU A 476 -9.52 14.46 11.74
CA LEU A 476 -10.30 14.77 10.54
C LEU A 476 -11.79 14.91 10.89
N TYR A 477 -12.41 16.00 10.41
CA TYR A 477 -13.83 16.27 10.65
C TYR A 477 -14.55 16.65 9.36
N LEU A 478 -15.77 16.15 9.19
CA LEU A 478 -16.75 16.64 8.23
C LEU A 478 -17.78 17.49 8.98
N MET A 479 -17.89 18.78 8.64
CA MET A 479 -18.66 19.76 9.41
C MET A 479 -19.58 20.59 8.50
N PRO A 480 -20.72 21.11 9.03
CA PRO A 480 -21.39 22.22 8.36
C PRO A 480 -20.42 23.39 8.13
N ALA A 481 -20.51 24.08 6.99
CA ALA A 481 -19.51 25.08 6.57
C ALA A 481 -19.31 26.20 7.59
N GLU A 482 -20.40 26.64 8.24
CA GLU A 482 -20.39 27.77 9.20
C GLU A 482 -20.10 27.32 10.65
N GLU A 483 -20.03 26.01 10.92
CA GLU A 483 -19.80 25.51 12.28
C GLU A 483 -18.29 25.48 12.59
N ASN A 484 -17.91 25.93 13.78
CA ASN A 484 -16.52 25.91 14.24
C ASN A 484 -16.27 24.96 15.41
N ASN A 485 -17.32 24.49 16.06
CA ASN A 485 -17.22 23.53 17.16
C ASN A 485 -17.18 22.10 16.62
N THR A 486 -16.05 21.42 16.77
CA THR A 486 -15.83 20.05 16.29
C THR A 486 -16.78 19.03 16.93
N SER A 487 -17.33 19.31 18.14
CA SER A 487 -18.34 18.44 18.76
C SER A 487 -19.66 18.40 17.99
N LYS A 488 -19.88 19.32 17.03
CA LYS A 488 -21.04 19.37 16.15
C LYS A 488 -20.71 18.89 14.72
N SER A 489 -19.59 18.22 14.54
CA SER A 489 -19.28 17.56 13.26
C SER A 489 -20.34 16.51 12.94
N ILE A 490 -20.60 16.29 11.65
CA ILE A 490 -21.51 15.22 11.21
C ILE A 490 -20.80 13.86 11.15
N SER A 491 -19.48 13.88 10.99
CA SER A 491 -18.60 12.73 11.10
C SER A 491 -17.21 13.18 11.50
N ALA A 492 -16.48 12.31 12.16
CA ALA A 492 -15.10 12.53 12.57
C ALA A 492 -14.29 11.23 12.44
N SER A 493 -12.99 11.38 12.27
CA SER A 493 -12.01 10.32 12.42
C SER A 493 -10.88 10.88 13.29
N THR A 494 -10.61 10.25 14.43
CA THR A 494 -9.82 10.83 15.53
C THR A 494 -8.97 9.79 16.25
N SER A 495 -8.31 8.91 15.48
CA SER A 495 -7.39 7.91 16.02
C SER A 495 -6.14 8.58 16.61
N GLN A 496 -5.77 8.20 17.82
CA GLN A 496 -4.55 8.69 18.47
C GLN A 496 -3.31 7.85 18.17
N VAL A 497 -3.47 6.80 17.38
CA VAL A 497 -2.42 5.79 17.18
C VAL A 497 -2.12 5.48 15.71
N ASP A 498 -2.97 5.91 14.79
CA ASP A 498 -2.78 5.71 13.36
C ASP A 498 -2.24 6.99 12.68
N SER A 499 -1.51 6.84 11.59
CA SER A 499 -1.01 7.94 10.73
C SER A 499 -1.95 8.21 9.54
N THR A 500 -3.19 7.79 9.69
CA THR A 500 -4.25 7.90 8.68
C THR A 500 -5.56 8.15 9.38
N GLU A 501 -6.31 9.16 8.91
CA GLU A 501 -7.72 9.31 9.26
C GLU A 501 -8.59 9.12 8.03
N HIS A 502 -9.74 8.49 8.20
CA HIS A 502 -10.62 8.19 7.09
C HIS A 502 -12.09 8.32 7.48
N ILE A 503 -12.82 9.13 6.72
CA ILE A 503 -14.27 9.28 6.81
C ILE A 503 -14.90 8.71 5.55
N PHE A 504 -15.86 7.80 5.72
CA PHE A 504 -16.79 7.39 4.68
C PHE A 504 -18.19 7.37 5.29
N PHE A 505 -18.97 8.43 5.04
CA PHE A 505 -20.18 8.69 5.81
C PHE A 505 -21.30 9.32 4.94
N PRO A 506 -22.58 8.98 5.19
CA PRO A 506 -23.70 9.57 4.48
C PRO A 506 -23.98 11.00 4.95
N VAL A 507 -24.22 11.91 3.99
CA VAL A 507 -24.62 13.28 4.24
C VAL A 507 -26.06 13.32 4.81
N PRO A 508 -26.29 13.83 6.01
CA PRO A 508 -27.60 13.74 6.67
C PRO A 508 -28.65 14.66 6.04
N LYS A 509 -28.23 15.80 5.50
CA LYS A 509 -29.12 16.78 4.84
C LYS A 509 -28.37 17.57 3.78
N THR A 510 -29.07 18.00 2.75
CA THR A 510 -28.51 18.89 1.74
C THR A 510 -28.05 20.21 2.39
N GLY A 511 -26.82 20.64 2.12
CA GLY A 511 -26.24 21.83 2.72
C GLY A 511 -24.78 22.04 2.35
N ARG A 512 -24.23 23.16 2.82
CA ARG A 512 -22.81 23.48 2.65
C ARG A 512 -22.00 22.85 3.77
N TYR A 513 -20.89 22.23 3.40
CA TYR A 513 -19.99 21.53 4.30
C TYR A 513 -18.54 21.94 4.10
N LYS A 514 -17.74 21.64 5.10
CA LYS A 514 -16.28 21.75 5.06
C LYS A 514 -15.62 20.52 5.64
N ILE A 515 -14.40 20.27 5.20
CA ILE A 515 -13.49 19.27 5.76
C ILE A 515 -12.50 20.04 6.62
N ARG A 516 -12.33 19.64 7.89
CA ARG A 516 -11.32 20.21 8.79
C ARG A 516 -10.23 19.19 9.08
N VAL A 517 -8.99 19.60 8.85
CA VAL A 517 -7.79 18.92 9.36
C VAL A 517 -7.32 19.68 10.58
N GLN A 518 -7.27 19.06 11.74
CA GLN A 518 -6.89 19.69 13.00
C GLN A 518 -5.65 19.01 13.59
N TYR A 519 -4.67 19.79 14.00
CA TYR A 519 -3.55 19.31 14.80
C TYR A 519 -4.02 19.19 16.27
N ALA A 520 -4.21 17.94 16.73
CA ALA A 520 -4.80 17.67 18.03
C ALA A 520 -3.76 17.59 19.15
N LYS A 521 -2.64 16.89 18.89
CA LYS A 521 -1.59 16.68 19.90
C LYS A 521 -0.21 16.56 19.26
N SER A 522 0.77 17.23 19.86
CA SER A 522 2.15 17.19 19.43
C SER A 522 2.92 16.05 20.13
N ALA A 523 3.65 15.25 19.35
CA ALA A 523 4.68 14.34 19.83
C ALA A 523 6.09 14.97 19.71
N PHE A 524 6.27 15.83 18.70
CA PHE A 524 7.49 16.61 18.48
C PHE A 524 7.13 18.01 17.99
N GLU A 525 8.01 18.99 18.23
CA GLU A 525 7.77 20.39 17.86
C GLU A 525 7.78 20.61 16.34
N GLY A 526 7.00 21.61 15.89
CA GLY A 526 7.00 22.07 14.52
C GLY A 526 5.64 21.98 13.81
N THR A 527 5.70 21.93 12.50
CA THR A 527 4.56 21.72 11.62
C THR A 527 4.47 20.25 11.22
N GLN A 528 3.27 19.77 10.91
CA GLN A 528 3.06 18.43 10.37
C GLN A 528 2.64 18.52 8.91
N PRO A 529 3.50 18.07 7.97
CA PRO A 529 3.09 17.85 6.59
C PRO A 529 2.06 16.72 6.49
N TYR A 530 1.02 16.92 5.70
CA TYR A 530 -0.03 15.94 5.46
C TYR A 530 -0.50 15.95 4.01
N ALA A 531 -1.09 14.86 3.58
CA ALA A 531 -1.89 14.77 2.37
C ALA A 531 -3.35 14.53 2.70
N LEU A 532 -4.23 15.17 1.96
CA LEU A 532 -5.68 15.04 2.06
C LEU A 532 -6.25 14.69 0.69
N ALA A 533 -7.15 13.71 0.63
CA ALA A 533 -7.94 13.41 -0.56
C ALA A 533 -9.42 13.37 -0.17
N TRP A 534 -10.30 13.90 -1.02
CA TRP A 534 -11.74 13.91 -0.76
C TRP A 534 -12.55 13.66 -2.03
N TRP A 535 -13.71 13.04 -1.85
CA TRP A 535 -14.70 12.78 -2.88
C TRP A 535 -16.09 12.94 -2.30
N THR A 536 -16.87 13.84 -2.87
CA THR A 536 -18.22 14.17 -2.42
C THR A 536 -19.20 14.19 -3.59
N VAL A 537 -20.49 14.23 -3.31
CA VAL A 537 -21.54 14.33 -4.34
C VAL A 537 -22.29 15.67 -4.17
N PRO A 538 -22.13 16.63 -5.10
CA PRO A 538 -22.86 17.88 -5.09
C PRO A 538 -24.37 17.66 -5.25
N SER A 539 -25.18 18.48 -4.60
CA SER A 539 -26.62 18.55 -4.90
C SER A 539 -26.83 19.17 -6.29
N ARG A 540 -27.72 18.59 -7.05
CA ARG A 540 -28.15 19.12 -8.36
C ARG A 540 -29.00 20.36 -8.21
#